data_5d8d3b7c836eef96a5e9ed0ea3a9c9fc
#
_entry.id   5d8d3b7c836eef96a5e9ed0ea3a9c9fc
#
_cell.length_a   1.000
_cell.length_b   1.000
_cell.length_c   1.000
_cell.angle_alpha   90.00
_cell.angle_beta   90.00
_cell.angle_gamma   90.00
#
_symmetry.space_group_name_H-M   'P 1'
#
loop_
_entity.id
_entity.type
_entity.pdbx_description
1 polymer ?
#
loop_
_entity_poly.entity_id
_entity_poly.type
_entity_poly.pdbx_seq_one_letter_code
_entity_poly.pdbx_strand_id
1 'polypeptide(L)'
;MSEINENSGENVNNLVPEEIKAPVLNETVTEPKEIKVTDPQEPEVKQKEAEQTEIQQSEIQETSAEQPALQQPESNQNDSTETGSKPNSKPPFNKNGDKSYSDKPANKSGDNRNYQNKRERPKGDTIYSDARSLAVKILTRVERTDAYLDKLIDFEIRTDQLNDYDKSLLNEICHGVIRWMRRLDWFLNGFYRGNWEKCTPEIKNTLRVALYQILFLNKIPDFAAVNEAVEFVKRISTQKHADVVNGLLRTIIRTKNDLVYPTREIDEVKYLGIMQSHPNWMIRRWIARFGFDDAALLAESNNKRPILTLRVNTLKSTKEAVFKRFDERSIVYRTCRYIDYFVTLRLMSKIYLDEDFKDGKYTVQDESAGLPAVLLKPTENDMILDMCAAPGGKSTHIAQLLGGKGK
;
A
#
# COMPACT_ATOMS: atom_id res chain seq x y z
N MET A 1 -4.41 55.70 48.41
CA MET A 1 -5.62 55.10 49.09
C MET A 1 -6.26 54.27 48.02
N SER A 2 -5.99 53.11 48.10
CA SER A 2 -6.39 51.85 48.72
C SER A 2 -7.00 50.96 47.66
N GLU A 3 -6.34 49.94 47.47
CA GLU A 3 -6.52 48.49 47.73
C GLU A 3 -7.08 47.77 46.53
N ILE A 4 -6.28 47.02 45.84
CA ILE A 4 -5.98 45.57 45.91
C ILE A 4 -7.27 44.74 46.07
N ASN A 5 -7.59 43.95 45.05
CA ASN A 5 -7.83 42.55 45.30
C ASN A 5 -7.52 41.67 44.05
N GLU A 6 -6.60 40.77 44.27
CA GLU A 6 -6.29 39.59 43.46
C GLU A 6 -7.43 38.57 43.65
N ASN A 7 -7.62 37.77 42.65
CA ASN A 7 -7.85 36.33 42.62
C ASN A 7 -8.95 35.91 41.65
N SER A 8 -8.57 35.25 40.61
CA SER A 8 -8.85 33.82 40.41
C SER A 8 -8.34 33.36 39.03
N GLY A 9 -7.21 32.72 39.09
CA GLY A 9 -6.73 31.88 37.99
C GLY A 9 -7.57 30.62 37.92
N GLU A 10 -8.28 30.41 36.83
CA GLU A 10 -8.83 29.10 36.49
C GLU A 10 -7.93 28.37 35.52
N ASN A 11 -7.44 27.29 36.05
CA ASN A 11 -6.60 26.26 35.51
C ASN A 11 -7.37 25.49 34.39
N VAL A 12 -6.99 25.66 33.12
CA VAL A 12 -7.50 24.84 32.04
C VAL A 12 -6.40 23.85 31.66
N ASN A 13 -6.27 22.82 32.46
CA ASN A 13 -5.52 21.61 32.06
C ASN A 13 -6.37 20.39 32.40
N ASN A 14 -6.35 19.43 31.43
CA ASN A 14 -6.85 18.07 31.51
C ASN A 14 -8.23 17.80 30.92
N LEU A 15 -8.22 17.54 29.60
CA LEU A 15 -9.10 16.55 28.99
C LEU A 15 -8.24 15.62 28.13
N VAL A 16 -7.75 14.57 28.80
CA VAL A 16 -7.24 13.36 28.14
C VAL A 16 -8.46 12.47 27.90
N PRO A 17 -8.70 11.97 26.69
CA PRO A 17 -9.77 10.98 26.48
C PRO A 17 -9.41 9.66 27.14
N GLU A 18 -10.34 9.12 27.91
CA GLU A 18 -10.25 7.81 28.55
C GLU A 18 -9.91 6.69 27.56
N GLU A 19 -8.86 5.96 27.88
CA GLU A 19 -8.54 4.68 27.25
C GLU A 19 -9.63 3.66 27.64
N ILE A 20 -10.22 3.04 26.62
CA ILE A 20 -11.09 1.88 26.80
C ILE A 20 -10.22 0.73 27.32
N LYS A 21 -10.36 0.43 28.60
CA LYS A 21 -9.69 -0.68 29.29
C LYS A 21 -10.23 -2.01 28.75
N ALA A 22 -9.34 -2.83 28.22
CA ALA A 22 -9.59 -4.25 28.02
C ALA A 22 -9.73 -4.96 29.38
N PRO A 23 -10.54 -6.03 29.49
CA PRO A 23 -10.72 -6.75 30.76
C PRO A 23 -9.41 -7.42 31.19
N VAL A 24 -9.00 -7.12 32.42
CA VAL A 24 -7.86 -7.74 33.08
C VAL A 24 -8.25 -9.15 33.50
N LEU A 25 -7.66 -10.15 32.88
CA LEU A 25 -7.66 -11.52 33.41
C LEU A 25 -6.61 -11.59 34.54
N ASN A 26 -7.09 -11.78 35.76
CA ASN A 26 -6.26 -12.13 36.91
C ASN A 26 -5.74 -13.56 36.76
N GLU A 27 -4.50 -13.72 36.34
CA GLU A 27 -3.77 -14.98 36.52
C GLU A 27 -2.74 -14.81 37.65
N THR A 28 -2.93 -15.60 38.67
CA THR A 28 -2.00 -15.79 39.78
C THR A 28 -0.74 -16.49 39.22
N VAL A 29 0.37 -15.79 39.34
CA VAL A 29 1.71 -16.31 39.00
C VAL A 29 2.10 -17.35 40.05
N THR A 30 2.14 -18.62 39.66
CA THR A 30 2.85 -19.68 40.38
C THR A 30 4.19 -19.95 39.74
N GLU A 31 5.25 -20.01 40.52
CA GLU A 31 6.63 -20.24 40.10
C GLU A 31 6.82 -21.52 39.27
N PRO A 32 7.71 -21.55 38.31
CA PRO A 32 7.91 -22.71 37.45
C PRO A 32 8.71 -23.78 38.18
N LYS A 33 8.13 -24.98 38.32
CA LYS A 33 8.85 -26.20 38.72
C LYS A 33 9.73 -26.67 37.54
N GLU A 34 10.99 -26.97 37.87
CA GLU A 34 11.96 -27.62 36.93
C GLU A 34 11.37 -28.91 36.35
N ILE A 35 11.24 -28.95 35.03
CA ILE A 35 10.90 -30.16 34.28
C ILE A 35 12.20 -30.71 33.69
N LYS A 36 12.58 -31.88 34.17
CA LYS A 36 13.66 -32.67 33.56
C LYS A 36 13.25 -33.10 32.15
N VAL A 37 14.01 -32.65 31.18
CA VAL A 37 13.88 -33.07 29.77
C VAL A 37 14.39 -34.50 29.65
N THR A 38 13.49 -35.44 29.37
CA THR A 38 13.84 -36.75 28.83
C THR A 38 13.62 -36.75 27.32
N ASP A 39 14.65 -37.13 26.57
CA ASP A 39 14.63 -37.24 25.10
C ASP A 39 13.45 -38.11 24.61
N PRO A 40 12.68 -37.66 23.62
CA PRO A 40 11.68 -38.50 22.98
C PRO A 40 12.33 -39.32 21.86
N GLN A 41 12.06 -40.61 21.90
CA GLN A 41 12.43 -41.62 20.90
C GLN A 41 11.82 -41.28 19.52
N GLU A 42 12.67 -41.18 18.51
CA GLU A 42 12.26 -41.21 17.09
C GLU A 42 12.03 -42.69 16.70
N PRO A 43 10.77 -43.16 16.48
CA PRO A 43 10.42 -43.71 15.17
C PRO A 43 8.95 -43.60 14.68
N GLU A 44 7.99 -42.94 15.33
CA GLU A 44 6.59 -42.97 14.88
C GLU A 44 6.21 -41.95 13.79
N VAL A 45 7.00 -40.92 13.59
CA VAL A 45 6.64 -39.85 12.61
C VAL A 45 6.96 -40.30 11.17
N LYS A 46 7.95 -41.12 10.95
CA LYS A 46 8.35 -41.60 9.59
C LYS A 46 7.35 -42.58 8.97
N GLN A 47 6.60 -43.34 9.76
CA GLN A 47 5.61 -44.28 9.23
C GLN A 47 4.32 -43.58 8.76
N LYS A 48 3.91 -42.49 9.43
CA LYS A 48 2.69 -41.76 9.02
C LYS A 48 2.90 -40.89 7.77
N GLU A 49 4.10 -40.40 7.52
CA GLU A 49 4.40 -39.66 6.27
C GLU A 49 4.51 -40.59 5.05
N ALA A 50 4.93 -41.83 5.22
CA ALA A 50 4.98 -42.81 4.15
C ALA A 50 3.60 -43.29 3.73
N GLU A 51 2.68 -43.55 4.67
CA GLU A 51 1.28 -43.90 4.37
C GLU A 51 0.48 -42.78 3.69
N GLN A 52 0.71 -41.50 4.04
CA GLN A 52 0.09 -40.38 3.38
C GLN A 52 0.57 -40.13 1.95
N THR A 53 1.81 -40.53 1.65
CA THR A 53 2.39 -40.38 0.30
C THR A 53 1.87 -41.47 -0.64
N GLU A 54 1.63 -42.70 -0.15
CA GLU A 54 1.05 -43.79 -0.93
C GLU A 54 -0.42 -43.55 -1.26
N ILE A 55 -1.24 -42.98 -0.34
CA ILE A 55 -2.64 -42.64 -0.58
C ILE A 55 -2.78 -41.52 -1.63
N GLN A 56 -1.88 -40.53 -1.63
CA GLN A 56 -1.90 -39.48 -2.66
C GLN A 56 -1.47 -39.96 -4.05
N GLN A 57 -0.62 -40.98 -4.15
CA GLN A 57 -0.21 -41.56 -5.44
C GLN A 57 -1.27 -42.48 -6.04
N SER A 58 -2.11 -43.16 -5.23
CA SER A 58 -3.21 -43.96 -5.72
C SER A 58 -4.39 -43.12 -6.23
N GLU A 59 -4.70 -41.98 -5.60
CA GLU A 59 -5.76 -41.07 -6.09
C GLU A 59 -5.41 -40.36 -7.40
N ILE A 60 -4.13 -40.16 -7.71
CA ILE A 60 -3.69 -39.56 -8.99
C ILE A 60 -3.79 -40.55 -10.16
N GLN A 61 -3.72 -41.86 -9.90
CA GLN A 61 -3.84 -42.87 -10.96
C GLN A 61 -5.29 -43.19 -11.35
N GLU A 62 -6.26 -43.01 -10.46
CA GLU A 62 -7.69 -43.26 -10.80
C GLU A 62 -8.35 -42.08 -11.57
N THR A 63 -7.83 -40.86 -11.51
CA THR A 63 -8.39 -39.71 -12.20
C THR A 63 -7.88 -39.51 -13.65
N SER A 64 -6.99 -40.35 -14.15
CA SER A 64 -6.44 -40.23 -15.51
C SER A 64 -7.09 -41.14 -16.56
N ALA A 65 -8.15 -41.96 -16.22
CA ALA A 65 -8.72 -42.97 -17.09
C ALA A 65 -10.04 -42.61 -17.74
N GLU A 66 -10.65 -41.44 -17.51
CA GLU A 66 -11.90 -41.06 -18.18
C GLU A 66 -11.88 -39.63 -18.72
N GLN A 67 -11.40 -39.47 -19.97
CA GLN A 67 -11.76 -38.34 -20.81
C GLN A 67 -12.33 -38.86 -22.16
N PRO A 68 -13.59 -38.54 -22.51
CA PRO A 68 -14.14 -38.89 -23.81
C PRO A 68 -13.61 -37.93 -24.89
N ALA A 69 -13.20 -38.49 -26.01
CA ALA A 69 -12.70 -37.82 -27.19
C ALA A 69 -13.74 -36.84 -27.77
N LEU A 70 -13.40 -35.55 -27.84
CA LEU A 70 -14.16 -34.58 -28.62
C LEU A 70 -13.71 -34.65 -30.07
N GLN A 71 -14.68 -35.03 -30.93
CA GLN A 71 -14.58 -35.07 -32.39
C GLN A 71 -14.38 -33.66 -32.93
N GLN A 72 -13.42 -33.53 -33.84
CA GLN A 72 -13.24 -32.36 -34.71
C GLN A 72 -14.29 -32.39 -35.84
N PRO A 73 -14.91 -31.27 -36.23
CA PRO A 73 -15.72 -31.24 -37.44
C PRO A 73 -14.82 -31.02 -38.66
N GLU A 74 -15.08 -31.87 -39.67
CA GLU A 74 -14.48 -31.89 -40.97
C GLU A 74 -14.76 -30.62 -41.78
N SER A 75 -13.74 -30.23 -42.56
CA SER A 75 -13.78 -29.20 -43.60
C SER A 75 -14.57 -29.67 -44.80
N ASN A 76 -15.63 -28.98 -45.21
CA ASN A 76 -16.22 -29.09 -46.52
C ASN A 76 -15.79 -27.95 -47.44
N GLN A 77 -15.05 -28.31 -48.50
CA GLN A 77 -14.84 -27.51 -49.69
C GLN A 77 -16.06 -27.60 -50.60
N ASN A 78 -16.48 -26.49 -51.16
CA ASN A 78 -17.08 -26.33 -52.51
C ASN A 78 -17.19 -24.80 -52.75
N ASP A 79 -16.46 -24.29 -53.61
CA ASP A 79 -16.30 -24.11 -55.06
C ASP A 79 -17.27 -23.09 -55.70
N SER A 80 -16.63 -22.17 -56.47
CA SER A 80 -17.15 -21.31 -57.57
C SER A 80 -18.08 -20.14 -57.17
N THR A 81 -17.88 -18.91 -57.65
CA THR A 81 -17.44 -18.33 -58.93
C THR A 81 -17.20 -16.82 -58.81
N GLU A 82 -16.21 -16.36 -59.54
CA GLU A 82 -15.96 -15.06 -60.19
C GLU A 82 -16.91 -13.88 -59.99
N THR A 83 -16.35 -12.71 -59.69
CA THR A 83 -16.08 -11.54 -60.57
C THR A 83 -15.57 -10.39 -59.70
N GLY A 84 -14.41 -9.87 -59.90
CA GLY A 84 -13.98 -8.87 -60.83
C GLY A 84 -13.92 -7.47 -60.20
N SER A 85 -12.75 -7.01 -59.85
CA SER A 85 -12.11 -5.74 -60.26
C SER A 85 -11.16 -5.15 -59.21
N LYS A 86 -9.90 -5.08 -59.61
CA LYS A 86 -8.83 -4.22 -59.08
C LYS A 86 -8.98 -2.80 -59.66
N PRO A 87 -8.08 -1.86 -59.39
CA PRO A 87 -7.33 -1.39 -58.24
C PRO A 87 -7.30 0.16 -58.16
N ASN A 88 -6.68 0.73 -57.11
CA ASN A 88 -5.91 2.00 -57.21
C ASN A 88 -5.52 2.44 -55.80
N SER A 89 -4.39 2.82 -55.52
CA SER A 89 -3.15 3.41 -56.07
C SER A 89 -2.60 4.33 -55.00
N LYS A 90 -1.37 4.09 -54.57
CA LYS A 90 -0.57 5.01 -53.74
C LYS A 90 -0.19 6.23 -54.58
N PRO A 91 -0.08 7.43 -53.99
CA PRO A 91 0.69 8.51 -54.60
C PRO A 91 2.10 8.61 -54.01
N PRO A 92 3.03 9.23 -54.75
CA PRO A 92 4.45 8.97 -54.67
C PRO A 92 5.22 10.03 -53.86
N PHE A 93 6.40 9.57 -53.47
CA PHE A 93 7.54 10.39 -53.01
C PHE A 93 7.98 11.38 -54.09
N ASN A 94 8.25 12.62 -53.67
CA ASN A 94 9.00 13.56 -54.49
C ASN A 94 10.28 13.99 -53.75
N LYS A 95 11.43 13.67 -54.38
CA LYS A 95 12.75 14.20 -54.10
C LYS A 95 12.95 15.42 -55.01
N ASN A 96 13.57 16.43 -54.48
CA ASN A 96 14.63 17.25 -55.00
C ASN A 96 14.62 18.64 -54.43
N GLY A 97 15.80 19.08 -53.99
CA GLY A 97 16.38 20.34 -54.29
C GLY A 97 17.45 20.80 -53.30
N ASP A 98 18.69 20.53 -53.67
CA ASP A 98 19.89 21.16 -53.14
C ASP A 98 19.88 22.69 -53.20
N LYS A 99 20.54 23.32 -52.19
CA LYS A 99 21.51 24.44 -52.32
C LYS A 99 21.83 25.01 -50.94
N SER A 100 22.97 24.91 -50.52
CA SER A 100 24.28 25.61 -50.62
C SER A 100 24.64 26.42 -49.40
N TYR A 101 25.81 26.11 -48.91
CA TYR A 101 26.64 26.78 -47.91
C TYR A 101 26.71 28.32 -47.98
N SER A 102 26.77 29.01 -46.83
CA SER A 102 27.65 30.13 -46.63
C SER A 102 28.00 30.32 -45.15
N ASP A 103 29.27 30.57 -44.89
CA ASP A 103 30.02 30.69 -43.68
C ASP A 103 29.77 31.99 -42.85
N LYS A 104 29.75 31.81 -41.50
CA LYS A 104 30.36 32.58 -40.39
C LYS A 104 30.08 34.09 -40.21
N PRO A 105 30.27 34.67 -38.95
CA PRO A 105 31.03 34.23 -37.81
C PRO A 105 30.39 34.37 -36.43
N ALA A 106 31.12 33.82 -35.44
CA ALA A 106 30.85 33.82 -34.00
C ALA A 106 30.73 35.22 -33.36
N ASN A 107 29.84 35.35 -32.38
CA ASN A 107 30.02 36.29 -31.28
C ASN A 107 29.56 35.70 -29.94
N LYS A 108 30.44 35.78 -28.94
CA LYS A 108 30.28 35.38 -27.56
C LYS A 108 29.43 36.42 -26.82
N SER A 109 28.37 36.04 -26.15
CA SER A 109 27.97 36.67 -24.88
C SER A 109 27.06 35.69 -24.13
N GLY A 110 27.44 35.44 -22.88
CA GLY A 110 26.71 34.51 -22.00
C GLY A 110 25.34 35.07 -21.68
N ASP A 111 24.38 34.18 -21.70
CA ASP A 111 23.11 34.42 -21.07
C ASP A 111 22.62 33.14 -20.41
N ASN A 112 22.62 33.19 -19.10
CA ASN A 112 22.24 32.14 -18.18
C ASN A 112 20.69 32.02 -18.22
N ARG A 113 20.14 31.31 -19.21
CA ARG A 113 18.70 31.07 -19.27
C ARG A 113 18.34 29.83 -18.49
N ASN A 114 17.87 30.14 -17.29
CA ASN A 114 17.06 29.30 -16.42
C ASN A 114 15.97 28.55 -17.23
N TYR A 115 16.19 27.27 -17.52
CA TYR A 115 15.19 26.39 -18.12
C TYR A 115 14.16 26.00 -17.06
N GLN A 116 13.33 26.95 -16.63
CA GLN A 116 12.01 26.66 -16.06
C GLN A 116 11.04 26.41 -17.23
N ASN A 117 11.07 25.23 -17.80
CA ASN A 117 9.99 24.75 -18.67
C ASN A 117 8.77 24.45 -17.79
N LYS A 118 8.03 25.49 -17.40
CA LYS A 118 6.62 25.38 -17.01
C LYS A 118 5.88 24.88 -18.25
N ARG A 119 5.69 23.58 -18.38
CA ARG A 119 4.65 23.05 -19.25
C ARG A 119 3.33 23.51 -18.66
N GLU A 120 2.78 24.59 -19.22
CA GLU A 120 1.39 24.99 -18.96
C GLU A 120 0.49 23.82 -19.38
N ARG A 121 -0.28 23.29 -18.43
CA ARG A 121 -1.31 22.31 -18.74
C ARG A 121 -2.35 22.95 -19.67
N PRO A 122 -2.88 22.22 -20.65
CA PRO A 122 -4.10 22.65 -21.32
C PRO A 122 -5.16 22.85 -20.25
N LYS A 123 -5.86 23.98 -20.26
CA LYS A 123 -7.01 24.33 -19.39
C LYS A 123 -8.19 23.38 -19.66
N GLY A 124 -8.05 22.09 -19.29
CA GLY A 124 -9.01 21.05 -19.64
C GLY A 124 -9.52 20.21 -18.47
N ASP A 125 -8.81 20.12 -17.34
CA ASP A 125 -9.18 19.19 -16.27
C ASP A 125 -9.53 19.89 -14.95
N THR A 126 -10.51 20.81 -14.99
CA THR A 126 -11.14 21.37 -13.78
C THR A 126 -11.92 20.33 -12.94
N ILE A 127 -12.13 19.12 -13.48
CA ILE A 127 -12.88 18.05 -12.85
C ILE A 127 -12.07 17.42 -11.70
N TYR A 128 -10.75 17.32 -11.86
CA TYR A 128 -9.84 16.68 -10.90
C TYR A 128 -8.92 17.72 -10.25
N SER A 129 -9.48 18.65 -9.49
CA SER A 129 -8.75 19.79 -8.94
C SER A 129 -8.42 19.69 -7.45
N ASP A 130 -9.01 18.72 -6.75
CA ASP A 130 -8.84 18.51 -5.31
C ASP A 130 -8.35 17.10 -4.99
N ALA A 131 -7.88 16.89 -3.74
CA ALA A 131 -7.30 15.61 -3.30
C ALA A 131 -8.25 14.41 -3.48
N ARG A 132 -9.57 14.61 -3.32
CA ARG A 132 -10.55 13.52 -3.40
C ARG A 132 -10.83 13.13 -4.84
N SER A 133 -11.02 14.11 -5.70
CA SER A 133 -11.22 13.86 -7.14
C SER A 133 -9.98 13.26 -7.79
N LEU A 134 -8.78 13.71 -7.41
CA LEU A 134 -7.51 13.09 -7.82
C LEU A 134 -7.38 11.66 -7.31
N ALA A 135 -7.81 11.37 -6.08
CA ALA A 135 -7.82 10.00 -5.58
C ALA A 135 -8.72 9.09 -6.44
N VAL A 136 -9.91 9.55 -6.83
CA VAL A 136 -10.78 8.80 -7.75
C VAL A 136 -10.10 8.57 -9.10
N LYS A 137 -9.43 9.58 -9.67
CA LYS A 137 -8.67 9.46 -10.93
C LYS A 137 -7.57 8.40 -10.83
N ILE A 138 -6.75 8.46 -9.77
CA ILE A 138 -5.65 7.53 -9.53
C ILE A 138 -6.18 6.10 -9.35
N LEU A 139 -7.15 5.89 -8.45
CA LEU A 139 -7.73 4.59 -8.16
C LEU A 139 -8.38 3.96 -9.39
N THR A 140 -9.07 4.77 -10.20
CA THR A 140 -9.66 4.32 -11.46
C THR A 140 -8.57 3.91 -12.47
N ARG A 141 -7.45 4.62 -12.50
CA ARG A 141 -6.32 4.26 -13.35
C ARG A 141 -5.63 2.99 -12.88
N VAL A 142 -5.42 2.80 -11.58
CA VAL A 142 -4.90 1.55 -11.00
C VAL A 142 -5.79 0.36 -11.40
N GLU A 143 -7.12 0.49 -11.27
CA GLU A 143 -8.08 -0.57 -11.58
C GLU A 143 -8.11 -0.93 -13.09
N ARG A 144 -7.87 0.06 -13.98
CA ARG A 144 -7.92 -0.16 -15.44
C ARG A 144 -6.60 -0.62 -16.07
N THR A 145 -5.46 -0.30 -15.46
CA THR A 145 -4.16 -0.42 -16.13
C THR A 145 -3.11 -1.18 -15.32
N ASP A 146 -3.47 -1.71 -14.16
CA ASP A 146 -2.53 -2.36 -13.21
C ASP A 146 -1.30 -1.49 -12.87
N ALA A 147 -1.45 -0.17 -12.98
CA ALA A 147 -0.36 0.77 -12.71
C ALA A 147 -0.03 0.82 -11.22
N TYR A 148 1.24 1.02 -10.90
CA TYR A 148 1.70 1.15 -9.52
C TYR A 148 1.15 2.42 -8.86
N LEU A 149 0.44 2.24 -7.75
CA LEU A 149 -0.22 3.31 -7.01
C LEU A 149 0.73 4.46 -6.66
N ASP A 150 1.89 4.15 -6.07
CA ASP A 150 2.87 5.14 -5.61
C ASP A 150 3.37 6.02 -6.76
N LYS A 151 3.63 5.41 -7.94
CA LYS A 151 4.07 6.16 -9.12
C LYS A 151 3.01 7.13 -9.63
N LEU A 152 1.74 6.75 -9.54
CA LEU A 152 0.64 7.64 -9.92
C LEU A 152 0.45 8.77 -8.93
N ILE A 153 0.53 8.48 -7.63
CA ILE A 153 0.47 9.49 -6.56
C ILE A 153 1.61 10.49 -6.74
N ASP A 154 2.85 10.02 -6.88
CA ASP A 154 4.03 10.86 -7.08
C ASP A 154 3.89 11.75 -8.33
N PHE A 155 3.37 11.20 -9.42
CA PHE A 155 3.13 11.96 -10.64
C PHE A 155 2.15 13.10 -10.41
N GLU A 156 0.98 12.82 -9.80
CA GLU A 156 -0.05 13.83 -9.54
C GLU A 156 0.45 14.88 -8.51
N ILE A 157 1.15 14.47 -7.45
CA ILE A 157 1.73 15.41 -6.47
C ILE A 157 2.76 16.38 -7.10
N ARG A 158 3.54 15.90 -8.08
CA ARG A 158 4.53 16.75 -8.77
C ARG A 158 3.91 17.68 -9.80
N THR A 159 2.80 17.26 -10.41
CA THR A 159 2.16 17.98 -11.49
C THR A 159 1.07 18.94 -11.02
N ASP A 160 0.42 18.66 -9.87
CA ASP A 160 -0.63 19.49 -9.31
C ASP A 160 -0.11 20.47 -8.26
N GLN A 161 -0.75 21.62 -8.19
CA GLN A 161 -0.46 22.66 -7.21
C GLN A 161 -1.18 22.39 -5.87
N LEU A 162 -1.19 21.14 -5.43
CA LEU A 162 -1.76 20.75 -4.14
C LEU A 162 -0.93 21.35 -3.00
N ASN A 163 -1.60 21.85 -1.97
CA ASN A 163 -0.96 22.18 -0.72
C ASN A 163 -0.52 20.92 0.04
N ASP A 164 0.31 21.04 1.07
CA ASP A 164 0.84 19.89 1.81
C ASP A 164 -0.24 19.07 2.55
N TYR A 165 -1.35 19.69 2.96
CA TYR A 165 -2.48 18.99 3.57
C TYR A 165 -3.21 18.13 2.55
N ASP A 166 -3.47 18.66 1.36
CA ASP A 166 -4.12 17.93 0.27
C ASP A 166 -3.25 16.79 -0.26
N LYS A 167 -1.91 16.97 -0.33
CA LYS A 167 -0.97 15.89 -0.65
C LYS A 167 -1.04 14.76 0.37
N SER A 168 -1.08 15.11 1.66
CA SER A 168 -1.20 14.14 2.74
C SER A 168 -2.54 13.41 2.70
N LEU A 169 -3.62 14.14 2.43
CA LEU A 169 -4.97 13.57 2.31
C LEU A 169 -5.08 12.66 1.09
N LEU A 170 -4.55 13.06 -0.06
CA LEU A 170 -4.51 12.24 -1.28
C LEU A 170 -3.81 10.91 -1.02
N ASN A 171 -2.63 10.97 -0.43
CA ASN A 171 -1.85 9.79 -0.09
C ASN A 171 -2.60 8.87 0.89
N GLU A 172 -3.20 9.44 1.94
CA GLU A 172 -3.99 8.70 2.93
C GLU A 172 -5.20 8.01 2.30
N ILE A 173 -5.97 8.72 1.48
CA ILE A 173 -7.17 8.16 0.81
C ILE A 173 -6.78 7.05 -0.15
N CYS A 174 -5.79 7.26 -1.01
CA CYS A 174 -5.39 6.27 -2.02
C CYS A 174 -4.92 4.97 -1.39
N HIS A 175 -3.98 5.04 -0.43
CA HIS A 175 -3.49 3.85 0.27
C HIS A 175 -4.56 3.21 1.14
N GLY A 176 -5.40 4.02 1.79
CA GLY A 176 -6.47 3.54 2.64
C GLY A 176 -7.54 2.79 1.86
N VAL A 177 -7.97 3.33 0.73
CA VAL A 177 -8.97 2.67 -0.13
C VAL A 177 -8.42 1.34 -0.66
N ILE A 178 -7.18 1.28 -1.15
CA ILE A 178 -6.57 0.02 -1.63
C ILE A 178 -6.48 -1.00 -0.49
N ARG A 179 -6.01 -0.59 0.70
CA ARG A 179 -5.89 -1.46 1.87
C ARG A 179 -7.23 -2.05 2.31
N TRP A 180 -8.27 -1.24 2.33
CA TRP A 180 -9.58 -1.61 2.83
C TRP A 180 -10.61 -1.91 1.74
N MET A 181 -10.19 -2.01 0.47
CA MET A 181 -11.07 -2.12 -0.69
C MET A 181 -12.12 -3.21 -0.55
N ARG A 182 -11.72 -4.40 -0.14
CA ARG A 182 -12.62 -5.54 -0.01
C ARG A 182 -13.70 -5.34 1.06
N ARG A 183 -13.34 -4.70 2.19
CA ARG A 183 -14.29 -4.35 3.26
C ARG A 183 -15.23 -3.22 2.81
N LEU A 184 -14.71 -2.22 2.11
CA LEU A 184 -15.51 -1.14 1.53
C LEU A 184 -16.51 -1.70 0.50
N ASP A 185 -16.05 -2.54 -0.41
CA ASP A 185 -16.90 -3.16 -1.43
C ASP A 185 -17.97 -4.08 -0.84
N TRP A 186 -17.69 -4.78 0.25
CA TRP A 186 -18.67 -5.56 0.97
C TRP A 186 -19.87 -4.73 1.41
N PHE A 187 -19.62 -3.58 2.06
CA PHE A 187 -20.70 -2.69 2.47
C PHE A 187 -21.38 -2.02 1.28
N LEU A 188 -20.59 -1.48 0.35
CA LEU A 188 -21.15 -0.80 -0.82
C LEU A 188 -22.06 -1.73 -1.63
N ASN A 189 -21.64 -2.96 -1.88
CA ASN A 189 -22.44 -3.93 -2.59
C ASN A 189 -23.72 -4.30 -1.83
N GLY A 190 -23.67 -4.39 -0.50
CA GLY A 190 -24.84 -4.66 0.33
C GLY A 190 -25.91 -3.57 0.30
N PHE A 191 -25.49 -2.31 0.14
CA PHE A 191 -26.41 -1.15 0.08
C PHE A 191 -26.75 -0.70 -1.35
N TYR A 192 -25.98 -1.13 -2.36
CA TYR A 192 -26.17 -0.72 -3.74
C TYR A 192 -27.33 -1.51 -4.38
N ARG A 193 -28.41 -0.81 -4.73
CA ARG A 193 -29.61 -1.46 -5.30
C ARG A 193 -29.47 -1.91 -6.76
N GLY A 194 -28.38 -1.53 -7.43
CA GLY A 194 -28.09 -1.92 -8.80
C GLY A 194 -27.12 -3.11 -8.85
N ASN A 195 -26.66 -3.45 -10.06
CA ASN A 195 -25.58 -4.41 -10.23
C ASN A 195 -24.24 -3.74 -9.96
N TRP A 196 -23.60 -4.07 -8.83
CA TRP A 196 -22.31 -3.50 -8.43
C TRP A 196 -21.21 -3.75 -9.48
N GLU A 197 -21.17 -4.92 -10.09
CA GLU A 197 -20.19 -5.28 -11.11
C GLU A 197 -20.28 -4.39 -12.36
N LYS A 198 -21.48 -3.96 -12.71
CA LYS A 198 -21.75 -3.06 -13.85
C LYS A 198 -21.60 -1.58 -13.53
N CYS A 199 -21.37 -1.20 -12.28
CA CYS A 199 -21.14 0.18 -11.89
C CYS A 199 -19.82 0.67 -12.49
N THR A 200 -19.79 1.88 -13.02
CA THR A 200 -18.57 2.43 -13.65
C THR A 200 -17.46 2.61 -12.62
N PRO A 201 -16.19 2.37 -12.99
CA PRO A 201 -15.06 2.48 -12.07
C PRO A 201 -14.98 3.83 -11.37
N GLU A 202 -15.33 4.92 -12.04
CA GLU A 202 -15.34 6.27 -11.46
C GLU A 202 -16.36 6.39 -10.32
N ILE A 203 -17.57 5.86 -10.48
CA ILE A 203 -18.60 5.89 -9.44
C ILE A 203 -18.23 4.93 -8.31
N LYS A 204 -17.73 3.71 -8.61
CA LYS A 204 -17.21 2.78 -7.59
C LYS A 204 -16.15 3.45 -6.72
N ASN A 205 -15.14 4.05 -7.36
CA ASN A 205 -14.04 4.67 -6.63
C ASN A 205 -14.47 5.94 -5.89
N THR A 206 -15.45 6.70 -6.40
CA THR A 206 -16.05 7.81 -5.64
C THR A 206 -16.73 7.31 -4.37
N LEU A 207 -17.49 6.23 -4.45
CA LEU A 207 -18.15 5.61 -3.29
C LEU A 207 -17.12 5.05 -2.30
N ARG A 208 -16.05 4.37 -2.79
CA ARG A 208 -14.96 3.86 -1.94
C ARG A 208 -14.23 4.99 -1.21
N VAL A 209 -13.88 6.07 -1.92
CA VAL A 209 -13.23 7.27 -1.36
C VAL A 209 -14.09 7.91 -0.27
N ALA A 210 -15.39 8.09 -0.52
CA ALA A 210 -16.30 8.66 0.46
C ALA A 210 -16.46 7.73 1.68
N LEU A 211 -16.71 6.45 1.46
CA LEU A 211 -16.92 5.48 2.54
C LEU A 211 -15.66 5.28 3.38
N TYR A 212 -14.47 5.29 2.75
CA TYR A 212 -13.21 5.25 3.49
C TYR A 212 -13.09 6.42 4.47
N GLN A 213 -13.40 7.64 4.03
CA GLN A 213 -13.39 8.82 4.90
C GLN A 213 -14.39 8.68 6.05
N ILE A 214 -15.62 8.23 5.76
CA ILE A 214 -16.68 8.07 6.76
C ILE A 214 -16.30 7.02 7.82
N LEU A 215 -15.65 5.92 7.43
CA LEU A 215 -15.35 4.83 8.36
C LEU A 215 -14.01 4.96 9.09
N PHE A 216 -13.01 5.62 8.50
CA PHE A 216 -11.63 5.58 8.98
C PHE A 216 -11.02 6.95 9.29
N LEU A 217 -11.61 8.06 8.84
CA LEU A 217 -11.01 9.40 9.02
C LEU A 217 -11.85 10.27 9.96
N ASN A 218 -11.66 10.11 11.25
CA ASN A 218 -12.42 10.81 12.31
C ASN A 218 -12.35 12.35 12.24
N LYS A 219 -11.33 12.91 11.56
CA LYS A 219 -11.16 14.37 11.40
C LYS A 219 -11.99 14.95 10.27
N ILE A 220 -12.59 14.11 9.42
CA ILE A 220 -13.42 14.54 8.30
C ILE A 220 -14.87 14.31 8.67
N PRO A 221 -15.71 15.37 8.70
CA PRO A 221 -17.14 15.20 8.95
C PRO A 221 -17.80 14.35 7.86
N ASP A 222 -18.68 13.42 8.25
CA ASP A 222 -19.37 12.51 7.33
C ASP A 222 -20.09 13.26 6.21
N PHE A 223 -20.74 14.40 6.55
CA PHE A 223 -21.45 15.22 5.56
C PHE A 223 -20.51 15.82 4.49
N ALA A 224 -19.29 16.16 4.84
CA ALA A 224 -18.32 16.70 3.90
C ALA A 224 -17.89 15.64 2.88
N ALA A 225 -17.63 14.39 3.33
CA ALA A 225 -17.31 13.29 2.44
C ALA A 225 -18.46 13.00 1.46
N VAL A 226 -19.73 13.06 1.94
CA VAL A 226 -20.92 12.87 1.08
C VAL A 226 -21.05 13.99 0.07
N ASN A 227 -20.97 15.25 0.49
CA ASN A 227 -21.15 16.40 -0.39
C ASN A 227 -20.13 16.42 -1.53
N GLU A 228 -18.86 16.21 -1.22
CA GLU A 228 -17.80 16.14 -2.22
C GLU A 228 -18.01 15.00 -3.22
N ALA A 229 -18.42 13.82 -2.75
CA ALA A 229 -18.73 12.69 -3.62
C ALA A 229 -19.90 12.99 -4.56
N VAL A 230 -20.97 13.59 -4.04
CA VAL A 230 -22.16 13.97 -4.83
C VAL A 230 -21.81 15.03 -5.88
N GLU A 231 -21.11 16.09 -5.49
CA GLU A 231 -20.68 17.15 -6.41
C GLU A 231 -19.71 16.62 -7.48
N PHE A 232 -18.80 15.71 -7.12
CA PHE A 232 -17.94 15.08 -8.09
C PHE A 232 -18.73 14.25 -9.12
N VAL A 233 -19.69 13.43 -8.66
CA VAL A 233 -20.51 12.60 -9.56
C VAL A 233 -21.39 13.46 -10.47
N LYS A 234 -21.91 14.60 -10.01
CA LYS A 234 -22.64 15.57 -10.87
C LYS A 234 -21.77 16.08 -12.03
N ARG A 235 -20.46 16.28 -11.77
CA ARG A 235 -19.54 16.76 -12.82
C ARG A 235 -19.18 15.71 -13.87
N ILE A 236 -19.10 14.42 -13.46
CA ILE A 236 -18.65 13.34 -14.35
C ILE A 236 -19.78 12.49 -14.92
N SER A 237 -21.01 12.62 -14.40
CA SER A 237 -22.13 11.74 -14.76
C SER A 237 -23.47 12.48 -14.68
N THR A 238 -24.55 11.76 -14.44
CA THR A 238 -25.92 12.30 -14.40
C THR A 238 -26.36 12.62 -12.99
N GLN A 239 -27.37 13.53 -12.86
CA GLN A 239 -28.01 13.83 -11.58
C GLN A 239 -28.57 12.56 -10.91
N LYS A 240 -29.12 11.62 -11.68
CA LYS A 240 -29.63 10.33 -11.14
C LYS A 240 -28.53 9.52 -10.44
N HIS A 241 -27.32 9.50 -10.98
CA HIS A 241 -26.20 8.83 -10.33
C HIS A 241 -25.76 9.55 -9.06
N ALA A 242 -25.77 10.88 -9.05
CA ALA A 242 -25.48 11.67 -7.85
C ALA A 242 -26.51 11.42 -6.74
N ASP A 243 -27.81 11.31 -7.11
CA ASP A 243 -28.88 10.99 -6.15
C ASP A 243 -28.72 9.59 -5.55
N VAL A 244 -28.32 8.60 -6.36
CA VAL A 244 -27.99 7.23 -5.89
C VAL A 244 -26.82 7.26 -4.91
N VAL A 245 -25.72 7.95 -5.24
CA VAL A 245 -24.55 8.10 -4.37
C VAL A 245 -24.93 8.77 -3.05
N ASN A 246 -25.70 9.86 -3.09
CA ASN A 246 -26.18 10.56 -1.90
C ASN A 246 -27.05 9.64 -1.02
N GLY A 247 -28.05 8.97 -1.61
CA GLY A 247 -28.96 8.09 -0.90
C GLY A 247 -28.23 6.92 -0.25
N LEU A 248 -27.28 6.30 -0.97
CA LEU A 248 -26.48 5.17 -0.47
C LEU A 248 -25.60 5.58 0.71
N LEU A 249 -24.79 6.63 0.54
CA LEU A 249 -23.87 7.08 1.59
C LEU A 249 -24.61 7.56 2.84
N ARG A 250 -25.71 8.30 2.70
CA ARG A 250 -26.55 8.71 3.84
C ARG A 250 -27.19 7.52 4.55
N THR A 251 -27.54 6.47 3.82
CA THR A 251 -28.07 5.24 4.44
C THR A 251 -26.98 4.55 5.25
N ILE A 252 -25.77 4.39 4.71
CA ILE A 252 -24.65 3.81 5.44
C ILE A 252 -24.33 4.61 6.70
N ILE A 253 -24.32 5.95 6.64
CA ILE A 253 -24.07 6.81 7.82
C ILE A 253 -25.10 6.54 8.92
N ARG A 254 -26.38 6.43 8.56
CA ARG A 254 -27.44 6.14 9.56
C ARG A 254 -27.33 4.78 10.21
N THR A 255 -26.78 3.79 9.48
CA THR A 255 -26.60 2.41 9.96
C THR A 255 -25.14 2.10 10.28
N LYS A 256 -24.30 3.11 10.46
CA LYS A 256 -22.84 2.96 10.63
C LYS A 256 -22.47 2.00 11.77
N ASN A 257 -23.22 2.04 12.86
CA ASN A 257 -22.98 1.20 14.03
C ASN A 257 -23.54 -0.23 13.88
N ASP A 258 -24.43 -0.44 12.90
CA ASP A 258 -25.12 -1.71 12.68
C ASP A 258 -24.68 -2.37 11.36
N LEU A 259 -23.49 -2.03 10.87
CA LEU A 259 -22.95 -2.63 9.64
C LEU A 259 -22.71 -4.13 9.83
N VAL A 260 -23.34 -4.95 9.00
CA VAL A 260 -23.30 -6.41 9.10
C VAL A 260 -22.08 -6.98 8.37
N TYR A 261 -21.32 -7.79 9.09
CA TYR A 261 -20.23 -8.60 8.55
C TYR A 261 -20.69 -10.04 8.28
N PRO A 262 -19.92 -10.82 7.50
CA PRO A 262 -20.14 -12.26 7.44
C PRO A 262 -20.08 -12.89 8.83
N THR A 263 -20.83 -13.95 9.07
CA THR A 263 -20.85 -14.66 10.35
C THR A 263 -19.63 -15.60 10.42
N ARG A 264 -18.83 -15.49 11.47
CA ARG A 264 -17.62 -16.30 11.66
C ARG A 264 -17.94 -17.80 11.68
N GLU A 265 -19.00 -18.18 12.37
CA GLU A 265 -19.45 -19.56 12.56
C GLU A 265 -19.86 -20.23 11.25
N ILE A 266 -20.24 -19.45 10.23
CA ILE A 266 -20.63 -19.96 8.90
C ILE A 266 -19.39 -20.10 8.01
N ASP A 267 -18.52 -19.08 7.99
CA ASP A 267 -17.33 -19.05 7.12
C ASP A 267 -16.29 -18.12 7.75
N GLU A 268 -15.38 -18.68 8.53
CA GLU A 268 -14.32 -17.95 9.22
C GLU A 268 -13.31 -17.30 8.24
N VAL A 269 -13.07 -17.93 7.08
CA VAL A 269 -12.17 -17.39 6.04
C VAL A 269 -12.79 -16.14 5.42
N LYS A 270 -14.07 -16.21 5.08
CA LYS A 270 -14.80 -15.07 4.51
C LYS A 270 -14.94 -13.96 5.54
N TYR A 271 -15.29 -14.30 6.78
CA TYR A 271 -15.39 -13.36 7.90
C TYR A 271 -14.08 -12.56 8.05
N LEU A 272 -12.98 -13.25 8.30
CA LEU A 272 -11.68 -12.61 8.53
C LEU A 272 -11.20 -11.87 7.27
N GLY A 273 -11.42 -12.46 6.09
CA GLY A 273 -11.07 -11.85 4.80
C GLY A 273 -11.80 -10.54 4.53
N ILE A 274 -13.06 -10.40 4.92
CA ILE A 274 -13.83 -9.15 4.81
C ILE A 274 -13.42 -8.19 5.93
N MET A 275 -13.38 -8.66 7.19
CA MET A 275 -13.02 -7.85 8.36
C MET A 275 -11.67 -7.15 8.18
N GLN A 276 -10.66 -7.88 7.71
CA GLN A 276 -9.29 -7.39 7.54
C GLN A 276 -8.92 -7.09 6.09
N SER A 277 -9.90 -7.16 5.17
CA SER A 277 -9.72 -6.81 3.75
C SER A 277 -8.60 -7.59 3.04
N HIS A 278 -8.46 -8.89 3.35
CA HIS A 278 -7.47 -9.78 2.74
C HIS A 278 -8.12 -10.81 1.81
N PRO A 279 -7.42 -11.31 0.77
CA PRO A 279 -7.92 -12.37 -0.10
C PRO A 279 -8.21 -13.68 0.66
N ASN A 280 -9.28 -14.39 0.29
CA ASN A 280 -9.65 -15.65 0.97
C ASN A 280 -8.55 -16.71 0.92
N TRP A 281 -7.83 -16.84 -0.20
CA TRP A 281 -6.74 -17.82 -0.33
C TRP A 281 -5.62 -17.57 0.69
N MET A 282 -5.31 -16.29 0.95
CA MET A 282 -4.29 -15.90 1.92
C MET A 282 -4.73 -16.20 3.35
N ILE A 283 -5.96 -15.79 3.70
CA ILE A 283 -6.55 -16.06 5.01
C ILE A 283 -6.64 -17.58 5.27
N ARG A 284 -7.11 -18.37 4.29
CA ARG A 284 -7.17 -19.83 4.42
C ARG A 284 -5.80 -20.43 4.72
N ARG A 285 -4.77 -19.99 4.00
CA ARG A 285 -3.39 -20.43 4.22
C ARG A 285 -2.86 -20.07 5.61
N TRP A 286 -3.19 -18.88 6.12
CA TRP A 286 -2.76 -18.46 7.45
C TRP A 286 -3.51 -19.21 8.56
N ILE A 287 -4.83 -19.39 8.43
CA ILE A 287 -5.61 -20.17 9.38
C ILE A 287 -5.11 -21.62 9.44
N ALA A 288 -4.84 -22.25 8.29
CA ALA A 288 -4.31 -23.59 8.23
C ALA A 288 -2.92 -23.75 8.88
N ARG A 289 -2.10 -22.70 8.84
CA ARG A 289 -0.74 -22.73 9.38
C ARG A 289 -0.65 -22.31 10.85
N PHE A 290 -1.43 -21.32 11.26
CA PHE A 290 -1.27 -20.64 12.55
C PHE A 290 -2.51 -20.77 13.45
N GLY A 291 -3.63 -21.30 12.94
CA GLY A 291 -4.93 -21.21 13.59
C GLY A 291 -5.61 -19.87 13.34
N PHE A 292 -6.89 -19.78 13.74
CA PHE A 292 -7.71 -18.59 13.45
C PHE A 292 -7.20 -17.35 14.18
N ASP A 293 -6.89 -17.46 15.48
CA ASP A 293 -6.58 -16.29 16.34
C ASP A 293 -5.26 -15.63 15.93
N ASP A 294 -4.21 -16.41 15.68
CA ASP A 294 -2.93 -15.90 15.19
C ASP A 294 -3.04 -15.36 13.74
N ALA A 295 -3.83 -15.99 12.89
CA ALA A 295 -4.13 -15.48 11.55
C ALA A 295 -4.87 -14.14 11.61
N ALA A 296 -5.77 -13.96 12.59
CA ALA A 296 -6.48 -12.70 12.80
C ALA A 296 -5.52 -11.59 13.26
N LEU A 297 -4.64 -11.88 14.22
CA LEU A 297 -3.60 -10.96 14.68
C LEU A 297 -2.64 -10.57 13.56
N LEU A 298 -2.24 -11.53 12.72
CA LEU A 298 -1.39 -11.27 11.56
C LEU A 298 -2.08 -10.36 10.55
N ALA A 299 -3.33 -10.66 10.20
CA ALA A 299 -4.12 -9.86 9.26
C ALA A 299 -4.36 -8.43 9.78
N GLU A 300 -4.65 -8.27 11.08
CA GLU A 300 -4.75 -6.96 11.73
C GLU A 300 -3.43 -6.20 11.68
N SER A 301 -2.33 -6.89 12.01
CA SER A 301 -0.98 -6.30 12.01
C SER A 301 -0.58 -5.77 10.64
N ASN A 302 -0.93 -6.49 9.55
CA ASN A 302 -0.67 -6.06 8.19
C ASN A 302 -1.43 -4.77 7.80
N ASN A 303 -2.54 -4.48 8.47
CA ASN A 303 -3.32 -3.27 8.24
C ASN A 303 -2.83 -2.06 9.05
N LYS A 304 -1.94 -2.26 10.01
CA LYS A 304 -1.35 -1.16 10.78
C LYS A 304 -0.46 -0.31 9.88
N ARG A 305 -0.42 0.99 10.15
CA ARG A 305 0.50 1.87 9.44
C ARG A 305 1.94 1.45 9.75
N PRO A 306 2.80 1.33 8.72
CA PRO A 306 4.20 1.03 8.96
C PRO A 306 4.84 2.13 9.80
N ILE A 307 5.63 1.73 10.78
CA ILE A 307 6.42 2.65 11.60
C ILE A 307 7.70 2.95 10.83
N LEU A 308 8.09 4.22 10.74
CA LEU A 308 9.34 4.60 10.12
C LEU A 308 10.51 4.04 10.96
N THR A 309 11.25 3.12 10.38
CA THR A 309 12.41 2.50 11.01
C THR A 309 13.68 2.91 10.25
N LEU A 310 14.71 3.27 11.00
CA LEU A 310 16.00 3.68 10.49
C LEU A 310 17.09 2.74 10.97
N ARG A 311 18.03 2.45 10.09
CA ARG A 311 19.31 1.83 10.42
C ARG A 311 20.40 2.90 10.47
N VAL A 312 21.08 3.01 11.60
CA VAL A 312 22.30 3.83 11.72
C VAL A 312 23.42 3.22 10.90
N ASN A 313 24.09 4.02 10.10
CA ASN A 313 25.25 3.60 9.31
C ASN A 313 26.52 3.72 10.16
N THR A 314 26.94 2.61 10.73
CA THR A 314 28.11 2.57 11.63
C THR A 314 29.45 2.81 10.94
N LEU A 315 29.49 2.86 9.59
CA LEU A 315 30.68 3.29 8.84
C LEU A 315 30.84 4.82 8.83
N LYS A 316 29.75 5.56 9.07
CA LYS A 316 29.76 7.04 8.99
C LYS A 316 29.47 7.73 10.33
N SER A 317 28.80 7.06 11.26
CA SER A 317 28.44 7.63 12.55
C SER A 317 28.27 6.54 13.59
N THR A 318 28.31 6.87 14.86
CA THR A 318 27.92 5.95 15.93
C THR A 318 26.43 6.10 16.26
N LYS A 319 25.83 5.08 16.86
CA LYS A 319 24.42 5.16 17.29
C LYS A 319 24.22 6.24 18.34
N GLU A 320 25.19 6.41 19.25
CA GLU A 320 25.18 7.41 20.30
C GLU A 320 25.16 8.84 19.73
N ALA A 321 25.98 9.08 18.69
CA ALA A 321 26.02 10.38 18.02
C ALA A 321 24.70 10.70 17.30
N VAL A 322 24.08 9.71 16.63
CA VAL A 322 22.78 9.89 15.97
C VAL A 322 21.69 10.11 17.00
N PHE A 323 21.65 9.33 18.08
CA PHE A 323 20.63 9.44 19.13
C PHE A 323 20.72 10.77 19.86
N LYS A 324 21.94 11.22 20.19
CA LYS A 324 22.16 12.56 20.77
C LYS A 324 21.59 13.66 19.87
N ARG A 325 21.78 13.58 18.55
CA ARG A 325 21.18 14.55 17.61
C ARG A 325 19.67 14.46 17.54
N PHE A 326 19.08 13.27 17.71
CA PHE A 326 17.63 13.15 17.82
C PHE A 326 17.11 13.81 19.10
N ASP A 327 17.81 13.64 20.24
CA ASP A 327 17.47 14.26 21.50
C ASP A 327 17.57 15.80 21.41
N GLU A 328 18.65 16.33 20.85
CA GLU A 328 18.85 17.76 20.60
C GLU A 328 17.75 18.39 19.73
N ARG A 329 17.18 17.60 18.83
CA ARG A 329 16.09 18.02 17.91
C ARG A 329 14.71 17.64 18.43
N SER A 330 14.59 17.12 19.63
CA SER A 330 13.33 16.64 20.23
C SER A 330 12.58 15.60 19.34
N ILE A 331 13.33 14.78 18.60
CA ILE A 331 12.78 13.69 17.80
C ILE A 331 12.53 12.50 18.71
N VAL A 332 11.26 12.08 18.81
CA VAL A 332 10.89 10.92 19.63
C VAL A 332 11.21 9.62 18.88
N TYR A 333 12.10 8.83 19.44
CA TYR A 333 12.51 7.54 18.89
C TYR A 333 12.45 6.43 19.93
N ARG A 334 12.52 5.19 19.48
CA ARG A 334 12.66 3.98 20.28
C ARG A 334 13.66 3.06 19.60
N THR A 335 14.62 2.51 20.34
CA THR A 335 15.50 1.44 19.85
C THR A 335 14.69 0.20 19.48
N CYS A 336 15.08 -0.48 18.43
CA CYS A 336 14.48 -1.73 18.01
C CYS A 336 14.84 -2.87 18.96
N ARG A 337 14.15 -4.01 18.82
CA ARG A 337 14.25 -5.12 19.79
C ARG A 337 15.47 -6.00 19.57
N TYR A 338 15.85 -6.23 18.33
CA TYR A 338 16.83 -7.25 17.95
C TYR A 338 18.16 -6.67 17.52
N ILE A 339 18.17 -5.45 16.96
CA ILE A 339 19.36 -4.79 16.44
C ILE A 339 19.45 -3.38 17.05
N ASP A 340 20.44 -3.15 17.91
CA ASP A 340 20.54 -1.97 18.77
C ASP A 340 20.88 -0.66 18.05
N TYR A 341 21.34 -0.72 16.81
CA TYR A 341 21.54 0.45 15.93
C TYR A 341 20.40 0.66 14.93
N PHE A 342 19.25 -0.01 15.16
CA PHE A 342 17.99 0.28 14.50
C PHE A 342 17.07 1.05 15.45
N VAL A 343 16.37 2.04 14.92
CA VAL A 343 15.43 2.88 15.69
C VAL A 343 14.14 3.09 14.93
N THR A 344 13.03 3.10 15.66
CA THR A 344 11.74 3.51 15.13
C THR A 344 11.48 4.96 15.51
N LEU A 345 10.92 5.73 14.58
CA LEU A 345 10.55 7.13 14.79
C LEU A 345 9.03 7.27 14.80
N ARG A 346 8.50 8.04 15.76
CA ARG A 346 7.06 8.25 15.87
C ARG A 346 6.53 9.23 14.83
N LEU A 347 7.25 10.32 14.57
CA LEU A 347 6.84 11.42 13.70
C LEU A 347 8.07 12.04 13.05
N MET A 348 8.38 11.65 11.84
CA MET A 348 9.35 12.36 11.01
C MET A 348 8.83 12.40 9.57
N SER A 349 8.18 13.50 9.22
CA SER A 349 7.80 13.76 7.83
C SER A 349 9.00 14.31 7.06
N LYS A 350 9.11 13.96 5.78
CA LYS A 350 10.14 14.49 4.88
C LYS A 350 11.58 14.14 5.31
N ILE A 351 11.81 12.91 5.78
CA ILE A 351 13.14 12.41 6.17
C ILE A 351 14.22 12.66 5.09
N TYR A 352 13.82 12.63 3.81
CA TYR A 352 14.70 12.88 2.66
C TYR A 352 15.26 14.32 2.62
N LEU A 353 14.69 15.25 3.39
CA LEU A 353 15.23 16.60 3.55
C LEU A 353 16.25 16.71 4.69
N ASP A 354 16.31 15.71 5.56
CA ASP A 354 17.22 15.69 6.70
C ASP A 354 18.68 15.60 6.24
N GLU A 355 19.55 16.41 6.82
CA GLU A 355 20.97 16.48 6.45
C GLU A 355 21.70 15.19 6.81
N ASP A 356 21.43 14.60 7.98
CA ASP A 356 22.05 13.36 8.40
C ASP A 356 21.64 12.17 7.51
N PHE A 357 20.42 12.22 6.98
CA PHE A 357 19.98 11.25 5.97
C PHE A 357 20.71 11.45 4.64
N LYS A 358 20.83 12.68 4.17
CA LYS A 358 21.58 13.02 2.94
C LYS A 358 23.05 12.66 3.05
N ASP A 359 23.65 12.87 4.21
CA ASP A 359 25.02 12.48 4.53
C ASP A 359 25.18 10.95 4.66
N GLY A 360 24.06 10.20 4.70
CA GLY A 360 24.05 8.76 4.82
C GLY A 360 24.47 8.25 6.20
N LYS A 361 24.28 9.04 7.28
CA LYS A 361 24.51 8.61 8.66
C LYS A 361 23.47 7.60 9.12
N TYR A 362 22.30 7.59 8.49
CA TYR A 362 21.28 6.56 8.63
C TYR A 362 20.49 6.39 7.32
N THR A 363 19.81 5.28 7.20
CA THR A 363 18.95 4.94 6.05
C THR A 363 17.65 4.35 6.52
N VAL A 364 16.61 4.44 5.70
CA VAL A 364 15.31 3.80 5.97
C VAL A 364 15.45 2.30 5.69
N GLN A 365 15.25 1.50 6.74
CA GLN A 365 15.19 0.04 6.64
C GLN A 365 14.42 -0.52 7.83
N ASP A 366 13.48 -1.42 7.57
CA ASP A 366 12.80 -2.18 8.62
C ASP A 366 13.76 -3.12 9.33
N GLU A 367 13.58 -3.31 10.66
CA GLU A 367 14.47 -4.17 11.46
C GLU A 367 14.46 -5.61 10.95
N SER A 368 13.29 -6.13 10.57
CA SER A 368 13.17 -7.49 10.04
C SER A 368 13.95 -7.67 8.73
N ALA A 369 14.02 -6.63 7.91
CA ALA A 369 14.85 -6.61 6.70
C ALA A 369 16.35 -6.49 7.01
N GLY A 370 16.73 -6.08 8.21
CA GLY A 370 18.10 -6.05 8.71
C GLY A 370 18.58 -7.40 9.24
N LEU A 371 17.68 -8.22 9.78
CA LEU A 371 18.03 -9.51 10.39
C LEU A 371 18.84 -10.47 9.48
N PRO A 372 18.52 -10.63 8.18
CA PRO A 372 19.29 -11.51 7.31
C PRO A 372 20.78 -11.18 7.26
N ALA A 373 21.13 -9.89 7.23
CA ALA A 373 22.53 -9.48 7.23
C ALA A 373 23.25 -9.83 8.55
N VAL A 374 22.57 -9.64 9.68
CA VAL A 374 23.13 -10.00 11.01
C VAL A 374 23.27 -11.51 11.17
N LEU A 375 22.26 -12.28 10.72
CA LEU A 375 22.28 -13.75 10.78
C LEU A 375 23.35 -14.36 9.88
N LEU A 376 23.68 -13.71 8.77
CA LEU A 376 24.76 -14.11 7.87
C LEU A 376 26.14 -14.06 8.56
N LYS A 377 26.31 -13.19 9.58
CA LYS A 377 27.58 -12.97 10.32
C LYS A 377 28.77 -12.75 9.39
N PRO A 378 28.71 -11.78 8.47
CA PRO A 378 29.76 -11.58 7.48
C PRO A 378 31.06 -11.10 8.15
N THR A 379 32.20 -11.55 7.61
CA THR A 379 33.56 -11.18 8.05
C THR A 379 34.27 -10.37 6.97
N GLU A 380 35.29 -9.59 7.36
CA GLU A 380 35.98 -8.61 6.47
C GLU A 380 36.54 -9.23 5.17
N ASN A 381 36.77 -10.53 5.09
CA ASN A 381 37.33 -11.19 3.93
C ASN A 381 36.30 -11.95 3.09
N ASP A 382 35.03 -11.91 3.46
CA ASP A 382 34.00 -12.64 2.75
C ASP A 382 33.68 -12.04 1.39
N MET A 383 33.39 -12.93 0.44
CA MET A 383 32.80 -12.60 -0.84
C MET A 383 31.31 -12.97 -0.81
N ILE A 384 30.45 -11.97 -0.93
CA ILE A 384 29.01 -12.15 -0.73
C ILE A 384 28.25 -11.71 -1.99
N LEU A 385 27.42 -12.62 -2.52
CA LEU A 385 26.53 -12.34 -3.64
C LEU A 385 25.09 -12.13 -3.12
N ASP A 386 24.57 -10.92 -3.31
CA ASP A 386 23.15 -10.61 -3.09
C ASP A 386 22.39 -10.68 -4.42
N MET A 387 21.69 -11.79 -4.68
CA MET A 387 20.92 -12.00 -5.90
C MET A 387 19.62 -11.18 -5.95
N CYS A 388 19.19 -10.58 -4.83
CA CYS A 388 17.98 -9.74 -4.73
C CYS A 388 18.34 -8.35 -4.16
N ALA A 389 19.43 -7.76 -4.64
CA ALA A 389 20.06 -6.58 -4.07
C ALA A 389 19.19 -5.31 -4.08
N ALA A 390 18.38 -5.10 -5.11
CA ALA A 390 17.59 -3.87 -5.24
C ALA A 390 16.51 -3.75 -4.15
N PRO A 391 16.34 -2.56 -3.54
CA PRO A 391 17.00 -1.28 -3.75
C PRO A 391 18.31 -1.08 -2.98
N GLY A 392 18.91 -2.10 -2.39
CA GLY A 392 20.21 -2.04 -1.73
C GLY A 392 20.18 -2.08 -0.20
N GLY A 393 19.02 -2.16 0.45
CA GLY A 393 18.92 -2.15 1.91
C GLY A 393 19.72 -3.26 2.59
N LYS A 394 19.63 -4.51 2.11
CA LYS A 394 20.37 -5.65 2.64
C LYS A 394 21.85 -5.61 2.24
N SER A 395 22.13 -5.34 0.96
CA SER A 395 23.51 -5.26 0.44
C SER A 395 24.34 -4.20 1.16
N THR A 396 23.78 -3.00 1.39
CA THR A 396 24.47 -1.94 2.14
C THR A 396 24.59 -2.24 3.62
N HIS A 397 23.68 -3.04 4.20
CA HIS A 397 23.81 -3.51 5.58
C HIS A 397 24.94 -4.56 5.71
N ILE A 398 25.02 -5.48 4.77
CA ILE A 398 26.13 -6.44 4.69
C ILE A 398 27.46 -5.69 4.55
N ALA A 399 27.57 -4.72 3.64
CA ALA A 399 28.76 -3.90 3.47
C ALA A 399 29.16 -3.15 4.75
N GLN A 400 28.17 -2.66 5.52
CA GLN A 400 28.39 -2.05 6.84
C GLN A 400 29.01 -3.05 7.83
N LEU A 401 28.50 -4.28 7.89
CA LEU A 401 28.99 -5.34 8.78
C LEU A 401 30.39 -5.85 8.37
N LEU A 402 30.71 -5.82 7.07
CA LEU A 402 32.06 -6.12 6.54
C LEU A 402 33.09 -5.01 6.84
N GLY A 403 32.69 -3.91 7.50
CA GLY A 403 33.59 -2.79 7.75
C GLY A 403 34.07 -2.09 6.47
N GLY A 404 33.35 -2.28 5.34
CA GLY A 404 33.72 -1.75 4.03
C GLY A 404 34.89 -2.48 3.33
N LYS A 405 35.30 -3.66 3.80
CA LYS A 405 36.48 -4.39 3.31
C LYS A 405 36.18 -5.64 2.47
N GLY A 406 34.97 -6.23 2.58
CA GLY A 406 34.55 -7.40 1.80
C GLY A 406 34.25 -7.09 0.31
N LYS A 407 33.89 -8.15 -0.42
CA LYS A 407 33.45 -8.08 -1.82
C LYS A 407 32.03 -8.56 -1.98
#